data_0d8f3e5bba39f81c764dfbd023a5e795
#
_entry.id   0d8f3e5bba39f81c764dfbd023a5e795
#
_cell.length_a   1.000
_cell.length_b   1.000
_cell.length_c   1.000
_cell.angle_alpha   90.00
_cell.angle_beta   90.00
_cell.angle_gamma   90.00
#
_symmetry.space_group_name_H-M   'P 1'
#
loop_
_entity.id
_entity.type
_entity.pdbx_description
1 polymer ?
#
loop_
_entity_poly.entity_id
_entity_poly.type
_entity_poly.pdbx_seq_one_letter_code
_entity_poly.pdbx_strand_id
1 'polypeptide(L)'
;MSDATLAGRLDHPPRRHEVRVGSSPRWLGTARTVIVASAVVLPLATIIGLAPTEETMGHAQRVLYVHVSVAWLALVGFIVVAAAGVLYLLRRDLWWDRWAQAVAEVGWLCSCLTLVTGSLWAHSAWGTWWTWDPRLVTSFILWALYGGYLMTRGGLEDPHSRARVAGVLAVVGALDVPLVVMATRWFRAIHPVSPTLEPSMRLVLLLTIAGFTTFTCVLVVCRRSQLHVESLLGEVERTLDS
;
A
#
# COMPACT_ATOMS: atom_id res chain seq x y z
N MET A 1 70.33 29.10 -13.12
CA MET A 1 69.42 29.76 -12.19
C MET A 1 68.09 29.90 -12.95
N SER A 2 67.02 29.23 -12.70
CA SER A 2 66.42 28.69 -11.50
C SER A 2 65.35 27.73 -11.91
N ASP A 3 65.49 26.43 -11.64
CA ASP A 3 64.49 25.37 -11.88
C ASP A 3 64.05 24.69 -10.55
N ALA A 4 63.99 25.46 -9.48
CA ALA A 4 63.78 24.92 -8.14
C ALA A 4 62.40 25.28 -7.49
N THR A 5 61.44 25.84 -8.26
CA THR A 5 60.24 26.43 -7.64
C THR A 5 58.90 25.73 -8.03
N LEU A 6 58.93 24.66 -8.81
CA LEU A 6 57.72 23.95 -9.24
C LEU A 6 57.46 22.59 -8.55
N ALA A 7 58.37 22.11 -7.72
CA ALA A 7 58.27 20.80 -7.07
C ALA A 7 57.47 20.75 -5.74
N GLY A 8 56.96 21.89 -5.25
CA GLY A 8 56.34 21.99 -3.91
C GLY A 8 54.80 21.93 -3.80
N ARG A 9 54.05 21.65 -4.87
CA ARG A 9 52.59 21.85 -4.89
C ARG A 9 51.72 20.59 -5.06
N LEU A 10 52.28 19.40 -5.05
CA LEU A 10 51.51 18.18 -5.36
C LEU A 10 51.34 17.17 -4.20
N ASP A 11 51.64 17.51 -2.96
CA ASP A 11 51.58 16.55 -1.84
C ASP A 11 50.49 16.86 -0.79
N HIS A 12 49.34 17.35 -1.19
CA HIS A 12 48.16 17.25 -0.32
C HIS A 12 47.21 16.22 -0.89
N PRO A 13 47.08 15.02 -0.27
CA PRO A 13 46.05 14.07 -0.66
C PRO A 13 44.68 14.75 -0.49
N PRO A 14 43.73 14.53 -1.42
CA PRO A 14 42.41 15.11 -1.30
C PRO A 14 41.80 14.69 0.05
N ARG A 15 41.35 15.67 0.82
CA ARG A 15 40.64 15.41 2.07
C ARG A 15 39.45 14.50 1.76
N ARG A 16 39.54 13.25 2.13
CA ARG A 16 38.37 12.33 2.15
C ARG A 16 37.35 12.97 3.08
N HIS A 17 36.32 13.56 2.51
CA HIS A 17 35.13 13.89 3.28
C HIS A 17 34.55 12.57 3.78
N GLU A 18 34.91 12.19 5.01
CA GLU A 18 34.21 11.11 5.71
C GLU A 18 32.75 11.54 5.85
N VAL A 19 31.89 10.99 5.00
CA VAL A 19 30.46 11.08 5.18
C VAL A 19 30.16 10.31 6.46
N ARG A 20 30.06 11.03 7.58
CA ARG A 20 29.55 10.45 8.81
C ARG A 20 28.09 10.07 8.58
N VAL A 21 27.88 8.83 8.21
CA VAL A 21 26.56 8.23 8.25
C VAL A 21 26.16 8.17 9.73
N GLY A 22 25.41 9.15 10.18
CA GLY A 22 24.87 9.20 11.53
C GLY A 22 24.06 7.93 11.78
N SER A 23 24.57 7.01 12.61
CA SER A 23 23.82 5.82 13.01
C SER A 23 22.57 6.28 13.76
N SER A 24 21.40 5.96 13.22
CA SER A 24 20.14 6.19 13.93
C SER A 24 20.20 5.50 15.30
N PRO A 25 19.74 6.14 16.38
CA PRO A 25 19.78 5.54 17.70
C PRO A 25 19.08 4.17 17.70
N ARG A 26 19.69 3.15 18.32
CA ARG A 26 19.16 1.76 18.36
C ARG A 26 17.71 1.69 18.87
N TRP A 27 17.33 2.57 19.80
CA TRP A 27 15.97 2.62 20.34
C TRP A 27 14.89 2.95 19.28
N LEU A 28 15.21 3.75 18.24
CA LEU A 28 14.30 4.04 17.13
C LEU A 28 14.02 2.76 16.32
N GLY A 29 15.04 1.93 16.09
CA GLY A 29 14.86 0.63 15.43
C GLY A 29 13.96 -0.29 16.24
N THR A 30 14.21 -0.40 17.56
CA THR A 30 13.42 -1.23 18.48
C THR A 30 11.96 -0.73 18.55
N ALA A 31 11.75 0.58 18.72
CA ALA A 31 10.40 1.15 18.77
C ALA A 31 9.61 0.87 17.47
N ARG A 32 10.25 1.02 16.32
CA ARG A 32 9.65 0.69 15.02
C ARG A 32 9.27 -0.79 14.92
N THR A 33 10.15 -1.70 15.33
CA THR A 33 9.87 -3.14 15.33
C THR A 33 8.69 -3.48 16.23
N VAL A 34 8.65 -2.91 17.45
CA VAL A 34 7.53 -3.11 18.39
C VAL A 34 6.22 -2.59 17.81
N ILE A 35 6.19 -1.40 17.21
CA ILE A 35 4.99 -0.84 16.57
C ILE A 35 4.49 -1.77 15.44
N VAL A 36 5.38 -2.22 14.56
CA VAL A 36 5.02 -3.11 13.45
C VAL A 36 4.49 -4.45 13.97
N ALA A 37 5.20 -5.06 14.91
CA ALA A 37 4.78 -6.33 15.49
C ALA A 37 3.42 -6.21 16.21
N SER A 38 3.24 -5.17 17.02
CA SER A 38 1.97 -4.92 17.70
C SER A 38 0.82 -4.67 16.74
N ALA A 39 1.04 -3.94 15.65
CA ALA A 39 0.04 -3.64 14.64
C ALA A 39 -0.46 -4.89 13.87
N VAL A 40 0.32 -5.98 13.86
CA VAL A 40 -0.10 -7.28 13.30
C VAL A 40 -0.68 -8.18 14.39
N VAL A 41 0.02 -8.31 15.51
CA VAL A 41 -0.33 -9.28 16.57
C VAL A 41 -1.65 -8.90 17.25
N LEU A 42 -1.86 -7.61 17.56
CA LEU A 42 -3.07 -7.17 18.27
C LEU A 42 -4.37 -7.45 17.51
N PRO A 43 -4.51 -7.11 16.21
CA PRO A 43 -5.72 -7.45 15.46
C PRO A 43 -5.97 -8.95 15.40
N LEU A 44 -4.94 -9.76 15.17
CA LEU A 44 -5.07 -11.22 15.12
C LEU A 44 -5.46 -11.80 16.49
N ALA A 45 -4.83 -11.32 17.56
CA ALA A 45 -5.18 -11.72 18.93
C ALA A 45 -6.62 -11.32 19.29
N THR A 46 -7.06 -10.14 18.84
CA THR A 46 -8.45 -9.68 19.00
C THR A 46 -9.44 -10.60 18.28
N ILE A 47 -9.15 -10.98 17.03
CA ILE A 47 -10.00 -11.91 16.28
C ILE A 47 -10.06 -13.30 16.96
N ILE A 48 -8.93 -13.81 17.42
CA ILE A 48 -8.84 -15.15 18.01
C ILE A 48 -9.48 -15.19 19.41
N GLY A 49 -9.19 -14.18 20.24
CA GLY A 49 -9.54 -14.17 21.67
C GLY A 49 -10.87 -13.52 22.00
N LEU A 50 -11.28 -12.48 21.25
CA LEU A 50 -12.48 -11.69 21.57
C LEU A 50 -13.63 -11.86 20.58
N ALA A 51 -13.38 -12.39 19.36
CA ALA A 51 -14.46 -12.58 18.42
C ALA A 51 -15.40 -13.69 18.89
N PRO A 52 -16.70 -13.38 19.10
CA PRO A 52 -17.67 -14.40 19.45
C PRO A 52 -17.79 -15.43 18.33
N THR A 53 -18.19 -16.63 18.68
CA THR A 53 -18.50 -17.66 17.69
C THR A 53 -19.91 -17.40 17.17
N GLU A 54 -20.05 -17.21 15.86
CA GLU A 54 -21.32 -16.95 15.21
C GLU A 54 -22.13 -18.25 15.13
N GLU A 55 -23.45 -18.15 15.30
CA GLU A 55 -24.34 -19.33 15.46
C GLU A 55 -24.44 -20.21 14.20
N THR A 56 -24.41 -19.56 13.02
CA THR A 56 -24.63 -20.24 11.73
C THR A 56 -23.33 -20.70 11.09
N MET A 57 -22.34 -19.80 11.06
CA MET A 57 -21.06 -20.02 10.37
C MET A 57 -19.94 -20.47 11.31
N GLY A 58 -20.16 -20.40 12.62
CA GLY A 58 -19.15 -20.76 13.60
C GLY A 58 -17.86 -19.92 13.47
N HIS A 59 -16.72 -20.59 13.47
CA HIS A 59 -15.41 -19.94 13.37
C HIS A 59 -15.11 -19.35 11.98
N ALA A 60 -15.80 -19.79 10.90
CA ALA A 60 -15.59 -19.26 9.56
C ALA A 60 -15.94 -17.76 9.47
N GLN A 61 -16.84 -17.27 10.32
CA GLN A 61 -17.16 -15.85 10.43
C GLN A 61 -15.96 -14.97 10.76
N ARG A 62 -14.91 -15.51 11.38
CA ARG A 62 -13.68 -14.74 11.71
C ARG A 62 -12.93 -14.22 10.47
N VAL A 63 -13.08 -14.89 9.32
CA VAL A 63 -12.51 -14.42 8.05
C VAL A 63 -13.08 -13.05 7.65
N LEU A 64 -14.36 -12.77 8.00
CA LEU A 64 -14.99 -11.48 7.72
C LEU A 64 -14.22 -10.28 8.30
N TYR A 65 -13.67 -10.39 9.49
CA TYR A 65 -12.91 -9.29 10.11
C TYR A 65 -11.66 -8.92 9.30
N VAL A 66 -10.95 -9.94 8.81
CA VAL A 66 -9.79 -9.72 7.92
C VAL A 66 -10.25 -9.17 6.58
N HIS A 67 -11.25 -9.80 5.96
CA HIS A 67 -11.78 -9.44 4.66
C HIS A 67 -12.23 -7.97 4.60
N VAL A 68 -13.06 -7.54 5.54
CA VAL A 68 -13.57 -6.16 5.59
C VAL A 68 -12.44 -5.16 5.82
N SER A 69 -11.46 -5.51 6.68
CA SER A 69 -10.32 -4.64 6.96
C SER A 69 -9.44 -4.42 5.72
N VAL A 70 -9.07 -5.49 5.01
CA VAL A 70 -8.23 -5.36 3.82
C VAL A 70 -8.98 -4.74 2.64
N ALA A 71 -10.30 -5.01 2.51
CA ALA A 71 -11.16 -4.36 1.51
C ALA A 71 -11.25 -2.84 1.73
N TRP A 72 -11.45 -2.42 2.97
CA TRP A 72 -11.43 -1.01 3.36
C TRP A 72 -10.11 -0.35 2.98
N LEU A 73 -8.98 -0.99 3.34
CA LEU A 73 -7.63 -0.48 3.06
C LEU A 73 -7.33 -0.39 1.55
N ALA A 74 -7.79 -1.36 0.76
CA ALA A 74 -7.66 -1.31 -0.69
C ALA A 74 -8.44 -0.12 -1.27
N LEU A 75 -9.73 0.03 -0.94
CA LEU A 75 -10.57 1.10 -1.47
C LEU A 75 -10.08 2.49 -1.08
N VAL A 76 -9.78 2.71 0.20
CA VAL A 76 -9.22 4.00 0.68
C VAL A 76 -7.84 4.24 0.07
N GLY A 77 -7.00 3.20 0.00
CA GLY A 77 -5.69 3.28 -0.63
C GLY A 77 -5.78 3.77 -2.07
N PHE A 78 -6.67 3.23 -2.87
CA PHE A 78 -6.84 3.64 -4.27
C PHE A 78 -7.36 5.07 -4.42
N ILE A 79 -8.21 5.55 -3.52
CA ILE A 79 -8.59 6.97 -3.47
C ILE A 79 -7.36 7.85 -3.18
N VAL A 80 -6.51 7.44 -2.23
CA VAL A 80 -5.28 8.17 -1.90
C VAL A 80 -4.30 8.17 -3.06
N VAL A 81 -4.17 7.04 -3.79
CA VAL A 81 -3.33 6.96 -5.01
C VAL A 81 -3.83 7.94 -6.07
N ALA A 82 -5.14 8.00 -6.31
CA ALA A 82 -5.72 8.95 -7.26
C ALA A 82 -5.49 10.40 -6.84
N ALA A 83 -5.70 10.73 -5.58
CA ALA A 83 -5.44 12.07 -5.04
C ALA A 83 -3.98 12.48 -5.21
N ALA A 84 -3.03 11.59 -4.86
CA ALA A 84 -1.61 11.83 -5.07
C ALA A 84 -1.25 11.93 -6.57
N GLY A 85 -1.89 11.13 -7.43
CA GLY A 85 -1.77 11.22 -8.89
C GLY A 85 -2.22 12.58 -9.43
N VAL A 86 -3.38 13.07 -9.01
CA VAL A 86 -3.87 14.42 -9.36
C VAL A 86 -2.87 15.49 -8.89
N LEU A 87 -2.39 15.41 -7.65
CA LEU A 87 -1.41 16.36 -7.11
C LEU A 87 -0.10 16.36 -7.91
N TYR A 88 0.37 15.18 -8.34
CA TYR A 88 1.50 15.10 -9.25
C TYR A 88 1.20 15.74 -10.60
N LEU A 89 0.05 15.47 -11.22
CA LEU A 89 -0.31 16.05 -12.52
C LEU A 89 -0.38 17.58 -12.47
N LEU A 90 -0.82 18.15 -11.36
CA LEU A 90 -0.90 19.60 -11.15
C LEU A 90 0.44 20.23 -10.79
N ARG A 91 1.22 19.61 -9.91
CA ARG A 91 2.45 20.21 -9.33
C ARG A 91 3.73 19.75 -9.98
N ARG A 92 3.71 18.63 -10.73
CA ARG A 92 4.88 18.00 -11.37
C ARG A 92 6.00 17.63 -10.39
N ASP A 93 5.69 17.45 -9.12
CA ASP A 93 6.63 17.04 -8.08
C ASP A 93 6.56 15.51 -7.87
N LEU A 94 7.69 14.85 -8.12
CA LEU A 94 7.86 13.39 -7.96
C LEU A 94 7.70 12.92 -6.50
N TRP A 95 7.66 13.83 -5.54
CA TRP A 95 7.34 13.51 -4.15
C TRP A 95 5.94 12.88 -4.04
N TRP A 96 4.95 13.43 -4.76
CA TRP A 96 3.58 12.89 -4.81
C TRP A 96 3.52 11.55 -5.53
N ASP A 97 4.32 11.39 -6.59
CA ASP A 97 4.40 10.12 -7.32
C ASP A 97 4.96 8.99 -6.45
N ARG A 98 5.99 9.26 -5.64
CA ARG A 98 6.53 8.27 -4.69
C ARG A 98 5.51 7.85 -3.64
N TRP A 99 4.67 8.77 -3.15
CA TRP A 99 3.55 8.43 -2.27
C TRP A 99 2.49 7.60 -2.99
N ALA A 100 2.08 8.00 -4.20
CA ALA A 100 1.13 7.26 -5.01
C ALA A 100 1.62 5.82 -5.24
N GLN A 101 2.89 5.64 -5.58
CA GLN A 101 3.47 4.32 -5.78
C GLN A 101 3.45 3.46 -4.51
N ALA A 102 3.93 3.99 -3.39
CA ALA A 102 3.97 3.24 -2.14
C ALA A 102 2.58 2.80 -1.68
N VAL A 103 1.58 3.69 -1.78
CA VAL A 103 0.19 3.36 -1.44
C VAL A 103 -0.41 2.36 -2.42
N ALA A 104 -0.12 2.49 -3.74
CA ALA A 104 -0.64 1.58 -4.75
C ALA A 104 -0.11 0.15 -4.58
N GLU A 105 1.17 -0.03 -4.29
CA GLU A 105 1.77 -1.35 -4.06
C GLU A 105 1.11 -2.05 -2.86
N VAL A 106 0.95 -1.36 -1.73
CA VAL A 106 0.32 -1.92 -0.53
C VAL A 106 -1.19 -2.10 -0.74
N GLY A 107 -1.87 -1.13 -1.36
CA GLY A 107 -3.29 -1.20 -1.67
C GLY A 107 -3.63 -2.33 -2.63
N TRP A 108 -2.78 -2.60 -3.62
CA TRP A 108 -2.95 -3.73 -4.53
C TRP A 108 -2.81 -5.08 -3.82
N LEU A 109 -1.85 -5.23 -2.90
CA LEU A 109 -1.74 -6.41 -2.04
C LEU A 109 -3.00 -6.59 -1.17
N CYS A 110 -3.53 -5.50 -0.60
CA CYS A 110 -4.80 -5.55 0.14
C CYS A 110 -5.96 -6.00 -0.76
N SER A 111 -6.00 -5.57 -2.02
CA SER A 111 -7.04 -6.02 -2.96
C SER A 111 -6.90 -7.49 -3.34
N CYS A 112 -5.69 -8.02 -3.51
CA CYS A 112 -5.45 -9.45 -3.66
C CYS A 112 -6.00 -10.24 -2.46
N LEU A 113 -5.67 -9.80 -1.25
CA LEU A 113 -6.18 -10.42 -0.02
C LEU A 113 -7.70 -10.31 0.09
N THR A 114 -8.30 -9.20 -0.37
CA THR A 114 -9.74 -9.03 -0.43
C THR A 114 -10.41 -10.08 -1.31
N LEU A 115 -9.89 -10.31 -2.52
CA LEU A 115 -10.43 -11.31 -3.43
C LEU A 115 -10.30 -12.73 -2.85
N VAL A 116 -9.15 -13.07 -2.27
CA VAL A 116 -8.91 -14.39 -1.68
C VAL A 116 -9.79 -14.62 -0.45
N THR A 117 -9.77 -13.70 0.51
CA THR A 117 -10.54 -13.84 1.76
C THR A 117 -12.04 -13.76 1.49
N GLY A 118 -12.48 -12.97 0.51
CA GLY A 118 -13.86 -12.89 0.06
C GLY A 118 -14.35 -14.22 -0.53
N SER A 119 -13.54 -14.87 -1.37
CA SER A 119 -13.83 -16.21 -1.90
C SER A 119 -13.94 -17.27 -0.79
N LEU A 120 -12.99 -17.27 0.15
CA LEU A 120 -13.02 -18.20 1.30
C LEU A 120 -14.28 -18.01 2.14
N TRP A 121 -14.64 -16.76 2.43
CA TRP A 121 -15.84 -16.46 3.21
C TRP A 121 -17.12 -16.81 2.43
N ALA A 122 -17.19 -16.50 1.13
CA ALA A 122 -18.33 -16.82 0.27
C ALA A 122 -18.58 -18.33 0.19
N HIS A 123 -17.51 -19.13 0.13
CA HIS A 123 -17.65 -20.58 0.13
C HIS A 123 -18.28 -21.09 1.45
N SER A 124 -17.85 -20.53 2.58
CA SER A 124 -18.40 -20.91 3.88
C SER A 124 -19.84 -20.43 4.09
N ALA A 125 -20.19 -19.24 3.57
CA ALA A 125 -21.49 -18.61 3.77
C ALA A 125 -22.55 -19.09 2.76
N TRP A 126 -22.16 -19.34 1.51
CA TRP A 126 -23.09 -19.56 0.38
C TRP A 126 -22.75 -20.79 -0.44
N GLY A 127 -21.71 -21.56 -0.10
CA GLY A 127 -21.30 -22.76 -0.83
C GLY A 127 -20.67 -22.49 -2.21
N THR A 128 -20.31 -21.24 -2.51
CA THR A 128 -19.70 -20.85 -3.80
C THR A 128 -18.43 -20.05 -3.59
N TRP A 129 -17.40 -20.32 -4.40
CA TRP A 129 -16.15 -19.57 -4.36
C TRP A 129 -16.24 -18.22 -5.06
N TRP A 130 -17.09 -18.10 -6.09
CA TRP A 130 -17.20 -16.93 -6.93
C TRP A 130 -18.55 -16.85 -7.60
N THR A 131 -19.07 -15.66 -7.75
CA THR A 131 -20.20 -15.34 -8.60
C THR A 131 -19.86 -14.12 -9.45
N TRP A 132 -20.45 -14.03 -10.63
CA TRP A 132 -20.26 -12.88 -11.51
C TRP A 132 -21.28 -11.75 -11.20
N ASP A 133 -21.47 -11.50 -9.93
CA ASP A 133 -22.28 -10.35 -9.52
C ASP A 133 -21.53 -9.02 -9.69
N PRO A 134 -22.26 -7.89 -9.82
CA PRO A 134 -21.66 -6.60 -10.12
C PRO A 134 -20.56 -6.15 -9.14
N ARG A 135 -20.67 -6.49 -7.86
CA ARG A 135 -19.66 -6.10 -6.88
C ARG A 135 -18.36 -6.87 -7.03
N LEU A 136 -18.45 -8.19 -7.28
CA LEU A 136 -17.28 -9.01 -7.48
C LEU A 136 -16.59 -8.65 -8.79
N VAL A 137 -17.37 -8.39 -9.86
CA VAL A 137 -16.86 -7.97 -11.16
C VAL A 137 -16.13 -6.62 -11.06
N THR A 138 -16.74 -5.60 -10.46
CA THR A 138 -16.07 -4.29 -10.29
C THR A 138 -14.86 -4.39 -9.37
N SER A 139 -14.90 -5.18 -8.31
CA SER A 139 -13.72 -5.42 -7.46
C SER A 139 -12.56 -6.09 -8.22
N PHE A 140 -12.87 -7.03 -9.12
CA PHE A 140 -11.88 -7.67 -9.98
C PHE A 140 -11.32 -6.69 -11.03
N ILE A 141 -12.17 -5.85 -11.63
CA ILE A 141 -11.75 -4.79 -12.56
C ILE A 141 -10.80 -3.82 -11.83
N LEU A 142 -11.15 -3.38 -10.63
CA LEU A 142 -10.32 -2.49 -9.81
C LEU A 142 -8.93 -3.10 -9.54
N TRP A 143 -8.89 -4.37 -9.15
CA TRP A 143 -7.65 -5.11 -8.95
C TRP A 143 -6.82 -5.16 -10.23
N ALA A 144 -7.42 -5.45 -11.38
CA ALA A 144 -6.72 -5.53 -12.67
C ALA A 144 -6.20 -4.15 -13.13
N LEU A 145 -6.99 -3.08 -12.97
CA LEU A 145 -6.59 -1.71 -13.30
C LEU A 145 -5.36 -1.27 -12.50
N TYR A 146 -5.34 -1.52 -11.19
CA TYR A 146 -4.17 -1.17 -10.38
C TYR A 146 -2.99 -2.13 -10.56
N GLY A 147 -3.23 -3.39 -10.94
CA GLY A 147 -2.18 -4.26 -11.44
C GLY A 147 -1.53 -3.69 -12.71
N GLY A 148 -2.32 -3.25 -13.67
CA GLY A 148 -1.86 -2.52 -14.87
C GLY A 148 -1.09 -1.24 -14.53
N TYR A 149 -1.59 -0.43 -13.57
CA TYR A 149 -0.89 0.74 -13.05
C TYR A 149 0.54 0.38 -12.56
N LEU A 150 0.69 -0.68 -11.77
CA LEU A 150 2.00 -1.10 -11.27
C LEU A 150 2.91 -1.61 -12.38
N MET A 151 2.38 -2.35 -13.36
CA MET A 151 3.15 -2.84 -14.51
C MET A 151 3.70 -1.71 -15.37
N THR A 152 2.94 -0.64 -15.61
CA THR A 152 3.41 0.51 -16.41
C THR A 152 4.62 1.22 -15.76
N ARG A 153 4.80 1.09 -14.46
CA ARG A 153 5.92 1.72 -13.75
C ARG A 153 7.27 1.06 -14.04
N GLY A 154 7.28 -0.22 -14.44
CA GLY A 154 8.50 -0.92 -14.84
C GLY A 154 8.92 -0.70 -16.29
N GLY A 155 8.02 -0.17 -17.15
CA GLY A 155 8.25 -0.05 -18.59
C GLY A 155 8.72 1.33 -19.07
N LEU A 156 8.82 2.34 -18.22
CA LEU A 156 9.17 3.71 -18.60
C LEU A 156 10.40 4.19 -17.83
N GLU A 157 11.45 4.55 -18.57
CA GLU A 157 12.73 5.01 -18.00
C GLU A 157 12.64 6.44 -17.43
N ASP A 158 11.98 7.37 -18.18
CA ASP A 158 11.84 8.75 -17.73
C ASP A 158 10.87 8.87 -16.54
N PRO A 159 11.34 9.36 -15.37
CA PRO A 159 10.52 9.45 -14.16
C PRO A 159 9.26 10.30 -14.32
N HIS A 160 9.32 11.40 -15.09
CA HIS A 160 8.17 12.28 -15.29
C HIS A 160 7.13 11.70 -16.25
N SER A 161 7.55 10.98 -17.29
CA SER A 161 6.65 10.26 -18.20
C SER A 161 5.96 9.12 -17.49
N ARG A 162 6.71 8.33 -16.70
CA ARG A 162 6.19 7.27 -15.83
C ARG A 162 5.13 7.81 -14.87
N ALA A 163 5.43 8.88 -14.15
CA ALA A 163 4.52 9.48 -13.18
C ALA A 163 3.26 10.08 -13.83
N ARG A 164 3.36 10.62 -15.07
CA ARG A 164 2.19 11.11 -15.82
C ARG A 164 1.24 9.99 -16.18
N VAL A 165 1.75 8.92 -16.81
CA VAL A 165 0.93 7.78 -17.20
C VAL A 165 0.29 7.13 -15.96
N ALA A 166 1.08 6.91 -14.93
CA ALA A 166 0.61 6.36 -13.67
C ALA A 166 -0.47 7.26 -13.01
N GLY A 167 -0.28 8.58 -12.99
CA GLY A 167 -1.26 9.52 -12.45
C GLY A 167 -2.61 9.49 -13.18
N VAL A 168 -2.59 9.39 -14.51
CA VAL A 168 -3.82 9.26 -15.31
C VAL A 168 -4.52 7.93 -15.03
N LEU A 169 -3.77 6.82 -15.02
CA LEU A 169 -4.32 5.50 -14.72
C LEU A 169 -4.90 5.43 -13.29
N ALA A 170 -4.26 6.08 -12.32
CA ALA A 170 -4.76 6.15 -10.95
C ALA A 170 -6.13 6.84 -10.88
N VAL A 171 -6.29 7.95 -11.59
CA VAL A 171 -7.57 8.69 -11.65
C VAL A 171 -8.66 7.85 -12.34
N VAL A 172 -8.34 7.24 -13.47
CA VAL A 172 -9.27 6.36 -14.19
C VAL A 172 -9.68 5.17 -13.32
N GLY A 173 -8.70 4.51 -12.67
CA GLY A 173 -8.97 3.38 -11.77
C GLY A 173 -9.84 3.76 -10.57
N ALA A 174 -9.65 4.97 -10.01
CA ALA A 174 -10.45 5.43 -8.88
C ALA A 174 -11.93 5.70 -9.22
N LEU A 175 -12.29 5.88 -10.49
CA LEU A 175 -13.69 5.97 -10.93
C LEU A 175 -14.46 4.67 -10.70
N ASP A 176 -13.77 3.54 -10.63
CA ASP A 176 -14.39 2.25 -10.33
C ASP A 176 -14.69 2.07 -8.82
N VAL A 177 -14.02 2.81 -7.93
CA VAL A 177 -14.26 2.70 -6.48
C VAL A 177 -15.72 2.98 -6.08
N PRO A 178 -16.38 4.05 -6.56
CA PRO A 178 -17.81 4.25 -6.32
C PRO A 178 -18.67 3.12 -6.89
N LEU A 179 -18.29 2.54 -8.03
CA LEU A 179 -19.03 1.42 -8.63
C LEU A 179 -18.97 0.19 -7.73
N VAL A 180 -17.80 -0.16 -7.18
CA VAL A 180 -17.66 -1.25 -6.20
C VAL A 180 -18.56 -1.03 -4.99
N VAL A 181 -18.59 0.20 -4.45
CA VAL A 181 -19.36 0.53 -3.24
C VAL A 181 -20.87 0.51 -3.53
N MET A 182 -21.29 1.04 -4.67
CA MET A 182 -22.70 1.17 -5.05
C MET A 182 -23.29 -0.08 -5.69
N ALA A 183 -22.47 -1.00 -6.18
CA ALA A 183 -22.92 -2.19 -6.90
C ALA A 183 -24.01 -2.99 -6.15
N THR A 184 -23.85 -3.19 -4.84
CA THR A 184 -24.81 -3.92 -4.01
C THR A 184 -26.11 -3.16 -3.74
N ARG A 185 -26.11 -1.83 -3.91
CA ARG A 185 -27.31 -1.00 -3.75
C ARG A 185 -28.11 -0.88 -5.05
N TRP A 186 -27.40 -0.84 -6.19
CA TRP A 186 -28.03 -0.70 -7.50
C TRP A 186 -28.47 -2.01 -8.11
N PHE A 187 -27.80 -3.11 -7.77
CA PHE A 187 -28.07 -4.43 -8.33
C PHE A 187 -28.31 -5.45 -7.22
N ARG A 188 -29.13 -6.45 -7.51
CA ARG A 188 -29.27 -7.62 -6.63
C ARG A 188 -28.00 -8.45 -6.73
N ALA A 189 -27.36 -8.67 -5.59
CA ALA A 189 -26.14 -9.45 -5.47
C ALA A 189 -26.22 -10.32 -4.21
N ILE A 190 -25.46 -11.40 -4.16
CA ILE A 190 -25.38 -12.22 -2.93
C ILE A 190 -24.63 -11.49 -1.81
N HIS A 191 -23.72 -10.56 -2.17
CA HIS A 191 -22.98 -9.79 -1.18
C HIS A 191 -23.92 -8.83 -0.42
N PRO A 192 -23.96 -8.89 0.92
CA PRO A 192 -24.85 -8.04 1.70
C PRO A 192 -24.47 -6.56 1.60
N VAL A 193 -25.47 -5.69 1.58
CA VAL A 193 -25.25 -4.22 1.59
C VAL A 193 -24.62 -3.77 2.92
N SER A 194 -25.13 -4.32 4.02
CA SER A 194 -24.61 -4.06 5.37
C SER A 194 -25.03 -5.25 6.26
N PRO A 195 -24.07 -6.08 6.69
CA PRO A 195 -24.40 -7.15 7.62
C PRO A 195 -24.80 -6.55 8.99
N THR A 196 -25.85 -7.09 9.58
CA THR A 196 -26.20 -6.79 10.97
C THR A 196 -25.22 -7.52 11.87
N LEU A 197 -24.36 -6.78 12.55
CA LEU A 197 -23.39 -7.33 13.49
C LEU A 197 -23.82 -7.01 14.92
N GLU A 198 -23.69 -7.96 15.81
CA GLU A 198 -23.83 -7.73 17.24
C GLU A 198 -22.81 -6.72 17.76
N PRO A 199 -23.09 -6.00 18.88
CA PRO A 199 -22.17 -4.98 19.42
C PRO A 199 -20.75 -5.53 19.66
N SER A 200 -20.61 -6.75 20.18
CA SER A 200 -19.32 -7.42 20.40
C SER A 200 -18.56 -7.66 19.09
N MET A 201 -19.23 -8.17 18.06
CA MET A 201 -18.65 -8.39 16.73
C MET A 201 -18.25 -7.08 16.07
N ARG A 202 -19.05 -6.03 16.25
CA ARG A 202 -18.76 -4.68 15.73
C ARG A 202 -17.51 -4.09 16.38
N LEU A 203 -17.34 -4.26 17.69
CA LEU A 203 -16.13 -3.82 18.39
C LEU A 203 -14.89 -4.53 17.86
N VAL A 204 -14.95 -5.87 17.71
CA VAL A 204 -13.85 -6.66 17.14
C VAL A 204 -13.50 -6.16 15.74
N LEU A 205 -14.49 -5.90 14.88
CA LEU A 205 -14.28 -5.38 13.54
C LEU A 205 -13.56 -4.01 13.56
N LEU A 206 -14.01 -3.07 14.40
CA LEU A 206 -13.38 -1.74 14.51
C LEU A 206 -11.93 -1.83 15.00
N LEU A 207 -11.65 -2.66 16.01
CA LEU A 207 -10.29 -2.88 16.49
C LEU A 207 -9.39 -3.52 15.42
N THR A 208 -9.93 -4.45 14.64
CA THR A 208 -9.22 -5.10 13.54
C THR A 208 -8.91 -4.10 12.42
N ILE A 209 -9.88 -3.29 12.01
CA ILE A 209 -9.68 -2.22 11.01
C ILE A 209 -8.60 -1.24 11.49
N ALA A 210 -8.67 -0.79 12.73
CA ALA A 210 -7.69 0.16 13.29
C ALA A 210 -6.27 -0.43 13.30
N GLY A 211 -6.13 -1.69 13.73
CA GLY A 211 -4.84 -2.38 13.75
C GLY A 211 -4.24 -2.57 12.36
N PHE A 212 -5.01 -3.10 11.40
CA PHE A 212 -4.55 -3.25 10.03
C PHE A 212 -4.27 -1.90 9.35
N THR A 213 -5.04 -0.85 9.67
CA THR A 213 -4.78 0.51 9.17
C THR A 213 -3.43 1.01 9.67
N THR A 214 -3.15 0.86 10.97
CA THR A 214 -1.86 1.24 11.55
C THR A 214 -0.70 0.50 10.88
N PHE A 215 -0.83 -0.82 10.72
CA PHE A 215 0.17 -1.63 10.03
C PHE A 215 0.41 -1.17 8.59
N THR A 216 -0.66 -0.96 7.83
CA THR A 216 -0.61 -0.50 6.45
C THR A 216 0.05 0.88 6.33
N CYS A 217 -0.27 1.82 7.22
CA CYS A 217 0.38 3.13 7.26
C CYS A 217 1.90 3.00 7.47
N VAL A 218 2.33 2.13 8.39
CA VAL A 218 3.77 1.88 8.61
C VAL A 218 4.43 1.29 7.37
N LEU A 219 3.79 0.29 6.71
CA LEU A 219 4.31 -0.30 5.47
C LEU A 219 4.46 0.74 4.36
N VAL A 220 3.45 1.60 4.16
CA VAL A 220 3.47 2.67 3.15
C VAL A 220 4.62 3.65 3.41
N VAL A 221 4.79 4.09 4.66
CA VAL A 221 5.90 5.01 5.03
C VAL A 221 7.26 4.34 4.79
N CYS A 222 7.41 3.07 5.15
CA CYS A 222 8.63 2.31 4.89
C CYS A 222 8.91 2.19 3.39
N ARG A 223 7.90 1.81 2.60
CA ARG A 223 8.05 1.64 1.15
C ARG A 223 8.36 2.97 0.45
N ARG A 224 7.69 4.03 0.84
CA ARG A 224 7.99 5.40 0.33
C ARG A 224 9.43 5.79 0.62
N SER A 225 9.97 5.47 1.80
CA SER A 225 11.37 5.73 2.15
C SER A 225 12.33 4.92 1.29
N GLN A 226 12.03 3.65 1.02
CA GLN A 226 12.82 2.81 0.09
C GLN A 226 12.84 3.41 -1.32
N LEU A 227 11.68 3.78 -1.87
CA LEU A 227 11.57 4.41 -3.19
C LEU A 227 12.37 5.72 -3.29
N HIS A 228 12.47 6.47 -2.20
CA HIS A 228 13.30 7.67 -2.17
C HIS A 228 14.80 7.33 -2.24
N VAL A 229 15.25 6.34 -1.49
CA VAL A 229 16.65 5.87 -1.55
C VAL A 229 16.97 5.30 -2.94
N GLU A 230 16.09 4.49 -3.51
CA GLU A 230 16.23 3.96 -4.88
C GLU A 230 16.39 5.09 -5.91
N SER A 231 15.62 6.19 -5.77
CA SER A 231 15.73 7.34 -6.66
C SER A 231 17.07 8.08 -6.55
N LEU A 232 17.63 8.19 -5.34
CA LEU A 232 18.93 8.80 -5.10
C LEU A 232 20.07 7.94 -5.65
N LEU A 233 20.01 6.63 -5.49
CA LEU A 233 20.99 5.70 -6.05
C LEU A 233 21.03 5.79 -7.58
N GLY A 234 19.87 5.78 -8.24
CA GLY A 234 19.79 5.93 -9.69
C GLY A 234 20.26 7.31 -10.20
N GLU A 235 20.23 8.36 -9.39
CA GLU A 235 20.88 9.65 -9.73
C GLU A 235 22.40 9.56 -9.67
N VAL A 236 22.94 8.94 -8.62
CA VAL A 236 24.38 8.74 -8.46
C VAL A 236 24.96 7.89 -9.59
N GLU A 237 24.33 6.77 -9.93
CA GLU A 237 24.73 5.89 -11.03
C GLU A 237 24.82 6.67 -12.36
N ARG A 238 23.79 7.41 -12.72
CA ARG A 238 23.77 8.24 -13.94
C ARG A 238 24.86 9.29 -13.97
N THR A 239 25.22 9.85 -12.80
CA THR A 239 26.29 10.85 -12.71
C THR A 239 27.68 10.22 -12.85
N LEU A 240 27.85 8.95 -12.48
CA LEU A 240 29.11 8.23 -12.62
C LEU A 240 29.34 7.72 -14.05
N ASP A 241 28.27 7.46 -14.80
CA ASP A 241 28.30 6.94 -16.17
C ASP A 241 28.43 8.08 -17.22
N SER A 242 28.29 9.36 -16.83
CA SER A 242 28.41 10.55 -17.68
C SER A 242 29.80 11.17 -17.62
#